data_cdef14292df9b611b461928c95b2a463
#
_entry.id   cdef14292df9b611b461928c95b2a463
#
_cell.length_a   1.000
_cell.length_b   1.000
_cell.length_c   1.000
_cell.angle_alpha   90.00
_cell.angle_beta   90.00
_cell.angle_gamma   90.00
#
_symmetry.space_group_name_H-M   'P 1'
#
loop_
_entity.id
_entity.type
_entity.pdbx_description
1 polymer ?
#
loop_
_entity_poly.entity_id
_entity_poly.type
_entity_poly.pdbx_seq_one_letter_code
_entity_poly.pdbx_strand_id
1 'polypeptide(L)'
;MRFLHTADWHVGKKLNGFDLLAEQHDAFLKINQLAKDYKVDAVVVAGDLYDRSVPSEEAVEELNKDLIRMNLKEGWPLLAVSGNHDSAVRLATGGAWFKATNFFMHTTVAQAIEEPVTLGDTQFFLLPFFGLQEVRNYFGDPEIRDLKTAMARIVAKMEEEFDPDRTHVLVAHFFAAGSSHTDSETQTEVGGLDAVPVDLMAPFDYVALGHLHNKNALQAPRVKYAGSPLKFSASEVNLDKGVWIVDTQPFNLQWVPLEPLHDLVKLTGSFDELATVEYASHYQEDDFFVIELTDTAPIPDLMNKLRHYYPKIIALSRVNKAADQSHLAAPAQDLENKDPLALLSDFYHQVTGEELSDNQRQWAKDALLAAQKEEEG
;
A
#
# COMPACT_ATOMS: atom_id res chain seq x y z
N MET A 1 -14.93 -2.61 24.39
CA MET A 1 -14.91 -3.81 23.52
C MET A 1 -13.51 -4.06 22.97
N ARG A 2 -13.28 -5.22 22.33
CA ARG A 2 -12.02 -5.54 21.65
C ARG A 2 -12.29 -5.85 20.17
N PHE A 3 -11.54 -5.26 19.24
CA PHE A 3 -11.68 -5.59 17.82
C PHE A 3 -10.33 -5.75 17.12
N LEU A 4 -10.33 -6.49 16.01
CA LEU A 4 -9.20 -6.62 15.10
C LEU A 4 -9.32 -5.58 14.00
N HIS A 5 -8.25 -4.80 13.74
CA HIS A 5 -8.18 -3.84 12.66
C HIS A 5 -7.19 -4.32 11.59
N THR A 6 -7.69 -4.51 10.39
CA THR A 6 -6.96 -4.85 9.16
C THR A 6 -7.42 -3.97 8.01
N ALA A 7 -6.68 -3.93 6.91
CA ALA A 7 -7.00 -3.16 5.70
C ALA A 7 -6.22 -3.70 4.49
N ASP A 8 -6.45 -3.11 3.33
CA ASP A 8 -5.63 -3.26 2.13
C ASP A 8 -5.40 -4.73 1.75
N TRP A 9 -6.50 -5.49 1.67
CA TRP A 9 -6.49 -6.91 1.37
C TRP A 9 -6.11 -7.20 -0.08
N HIS A 10 -6.52 -6.31 -0.99
CA HIS A 10 -6.24 -6.38 -2.43
C HIS A 10 -6.44 -7.78 -3.01
N VAL A 11 -7.55 -8.43 -2.70
CA VAL A 11 -7.82 -9.79 -3.16
C VAL A 11 -7.77 -9.87 -4.68
N GLY A 12 -6.97 -10.82 -5.19
CA GLY A 12 -6.70 -10.99 -6.61
C GLY A 12 -5.49 -10.20 -7.13
N LYS A 13 -4.70 -9.57 -6.24
CA LYS A 13 -3.45 -8.90 -6.61
C LYS A 13 -2.41 -9.89 -7.13
N LYS A 14 -1.62 -9.42 -8.10
CA LYS A 14 -0.45 -10.15 -8.61
C LYS A 14 0.81 -9.39 -8.28
N LEU A 15 1.83 -10.09 -7.80
CA LEU A 15 3.15 -9.55 -7.55
C LEU A 15 4.05 -9.80 -8.77
N ASN A 16 4.25 -8.77 -9.60
CA ASN A 16 5.00 -8.85 -10.86
C ASN A 16 4.61 -10.05 -11.76
N GLY A 17 3.31 -10.33 -11.84
CA GLY A 17 2.74 -11.41 -12.65
C GLY A 17 2.52 -12.73 -11.92
N PHE A 18 3.09 -12.92 -10.75
CA PHE A 18 2.80 -14.06 -9.88
C PHE A 18 1.48 -13.85 -9.13
N ASP A 19 0.64 -14.84 -9.14
CA ASP A 19 -0.64 -14.85 -8.44
C ASP A 19 -0.41 -14.97 -6.92
N LEU A 20 -1.19 -14.22 -6.12
CA LEU A 20 -1.07 -14.22 -4.65
C LEU A 20 -2.29 -14.81 -3.96
N LEU A 21 -3.24 -15.44 -4.66
CA LEU A 21 -4.47 -15.96 -4.02
C LEU A 21 -4.19 -17.00 -2.94
N ALA A 22 -3.17 -17.85 -3.11
CA ALA A 22 -2.80 -18.83 -2.09
C ALA A 22 -2.22 -18.16 -0.84
N GLU A 23 -1.37 -17.16 -1.01
CA GLU A 23 -0.80 -16.33 0.05
C GLU A 23 -1.89 -15.52 0.77
N GLN A 24 -2.86 -14.98 0.03
CA GLN A 24 -4.02 -14.26 0.57
C GLN A 24 -4.92 -15.19 1.38
N HIS A 25 -5.23 -16.37 0.86
CA HIS A 25 -6.00 -17.38 1.58
C HIS A 25 -5.36 -17.75 2.93
N ASP A 26 -4.03 -18.02 2.94
CA ASP A 26 -3.28 -18.32 4.15
C ASP A 26 -3.31 -17.15 5.15
N ALA A 27 -3.10 -15.92 4.67
CA ALA A 27 -3.17 -14.71 5.51
C ALA A 27 -4.54 -14.57 6.16
N PHE A 28 -5.65 -14.80 5.44
CA PHE A 28 -7.01 -14.75 6.00
C PHE A 28 -7.26 -15.85 7.02
N LEU A 29 -6.73 -17.05 6.82
CA LEU A 29 -6.79 -18.11 7.84
C LEU A 29 -6.09 -17.68 9.13
N LYS A 30 -4.93 -17.04 9.01
CA LYS A 30 -4.17 -16.54 10.16
C LYS A 30 -4.87 -15.36 10.84
N ILE A 31 -5.42 -14.39 10.09
CA ILE A 31 -6.24 -13.30 10.63
C ILE A 31 -7.43 -13.87 11.41
N ASN A 32 -8.12 -14.86 10.84
CA ASN A 32 -9.24 -15.54 11.49
C ASN A 32 -8.80 -16.24 12.80
N GLN A 33 -7.63 -16.89 12.79
CA GLN A 33 -7.09 -17.55 13.99
C GLN A 33 -6.71 -16.51 15.06
N LEU A 34 -6.07 -15.41 14.69
CA LEU A 34 -5.75 -14.31 15.61
C LEU A 34 -7.01 -13.71 16.24
N ALA A 35 -8.08 -13.50 15.46
CA ALA A 35 -9.35 -13.02 15.98
C ALA A 35 -9.91 -13.94 17.08
N LYS A 36 -9.77 -15.27 16.93
CA LYS A 36 -10.14 -16.26 17.96
C LYS A 36 -9.25 -16.20 19.18
N ASP A 37 -7.92 -16.21 18.98
CA ASP A 37 -6.94 -16.28 20.05
C ASP A 37 -7.02 -15.04 20.96
N TYR A 38 -7.25 -13.87 20.34
CA TYR A 38 -7.43 -12.61 21.05
C TYR A 38 -8.86 -12.36 21.50
N LYS A 39 -9.81 -13.25 21.17
CA LYS A 39 -11.24 -13.18 21.55
C LYS A 39 -11.83 -11.83 21.20
N VAL A 40 -11.70 -11.44 19.95
CA VAL A 40 -12.25 -10.15 19.49
C VAL A 40 -13.77 -10.19 19.39
N ASP A 41 -14.39 -9.05 19.66
CA ASP A 41 -15.82 -8.85 19.56
C ASP A 41 -16.28 -8.49 18.13
N ALA A 42 -15.36 -8.00 17.30
CA ALA A 42 -15.61 -7.58 15.91
C ALA A 42 -14.32 -7.56 15.08
N VAL A 43 -14.48 -7.55 13.74
CA VAL A 43 -13.38 -7.34 12.78
C VAL A 43 -13.67 -6.08 11.97
N VAL A 44 -12.67 -5.18 11.89
CA VAL A 44 -12.70 -3.93 11.14
C VAL A 44 -11.78 -4.06 9.91
N VAL A 45 -12.31 -3.76 8.72
CA VAL A 45 -11.58 -3.76 7.45
C VAL A 45 -11.61 -2.36 6.85
N ALA A 46 -10.50 -1.65 6.95
CA ALA A 46 -10.41 -0.24 6.55
C ALA A 46 -10.11 -0.05 5.05
N GLY A 47 -10.89 -0.69 4.17
CA GLY A 47 -10.88 -0.48 2.73
C GLY A 47 -9.94 -1.38 1.94
N ASP A 48 -10.01 -1.23 0.60
CA ASP A 48 -9.29 -1.97 -0.42
C ASP A 48 -9.41 -3.50 -0.26
N LEU A 49 -10.67 -3.97 -0.31
CA LEU A 49 -10.96 -5.40 -0.24
C LEU A 49 -10.46 -6.11 -1.51
N TYR A 50 -10.67 -5.51 -2.68
CA TYR A 50 -10.20 -6.02 -3.97
C TYR A 50 -9.05 -5.20 -4.52
N ASP A 51 -8.17 -5.84 -5.31
CA ASP A 51 -7.09 -5.14 -6.04
C ASP A 51 -7.62 -4.23 -7.16
N ARG A 52 -8.82 -4.48 -7.67
CA ARG A 52 -9.41 -3.75 -8.81
C ARG A 52 -10.91 -3.62 -8.66
N SER A 53 -11.44 -2.52 -9.18
CA SER A 53 -12.89 -2.25 -9.22
C SER A 53 -13.71 -3.30 -10.00
N VAL A 54 -13.05 -4.07 -10.88
CA VAL A 54 -13.60 -5.26 -11.56
C VAL A 54 -12.70 -6.43 -11.26
N PRO A 55 -12.93 -7.14 -10.13
CA PRO A 55 -12.13 -8.31 -9.75
C PRO A 55 -12.38 -9.50 -10.65
N SER A 56 -11.44 -10.46 -10.67
CA SER A 56 -11.65 -11.75 -11.32
C SER A 56 -12.67 -12.62 -10.56
N GLU A 57 -13.20 -13.66 -11.21
CA GLU A 57 -14.15 -14.58 -10.56
C GLU A 57 -13.50 -15.29 -9.37
N GLU A 58 -12.24 -15.69 -9.50
CA GLU A 58 -11.48 -16.34 -8.43
C GLU A 58 -11.30 -15.42 -7.22
N ALA A 59 -11.01 -14.12 -7.47
CA ALA A 59 -10.89 -13.14 -6.39
C ALA A 59 -12.23 -12.92 -5.67
N VAL A 60 -13.36 -12.89 -6.41
CA VAL A 60 -14.70 -12.79 -5.82
C VAL A 60 -15.00 -14.01 -4.99
N GLU A 61 -14.69 -15.21 -5.51
CA GLU A 61 -14.92 -16.46 -4.79
C GLU A 61 -14.10 -16.51 -3.49
N GLU A 62 -12.84 -16.11 -3.52
CA GLU A 62 -11.96 -16.13 -2.36
C GLU A 62 -12.44 -15.15 -1.28
N LEU A 63 -12.68 -13.87 -1.63
CA LEU A 63 -13.19 -12.90 -0.67
C LEU A 63 -14.51 -13.37 -0.05
N ASN A 64 -15.42 -13.90 -0.86
CA ASN A 64 -16.70 -14.41 -0.36
C ASN A 64 -16.53 -15.58 0.64
N LYS A 65 -15.59 -16.50 0.40
CA LYS A 65 -15.25 -17.58 1.33
C LYS A 65 -14.82 -17.04 2.70
N ASP A 66 -13.98 -16.00 2.70
CA ASP A 66 -13.43 -15.44 3.93
C ASP A 66 -14.45 -14.62 4.69
N LEU A 67 -15.26 -13.79 4.01
CA LEU A 67 -16.38 -13.09 4.62
C LEU A 67 -17.39 -14.05 5.24
N ILE A 68 -17.76 -15.14 4.55
CA ILE A 68 -18.63 -16.19 5.09
C ILE A 68 -18.00 -16.85 6.31
N ARG A 69 -16.69 -17.14 6.28
CA ARG A 69 -15.98 -17.72 7.41
C ARG A 69 -16.05 -16.81 8.63
N MET A 70 -15.63 -15.56 8.50
CA MET A 70 -15.57 -14.60 9.60
C MET A 70 -16.96 -14.26 10.15
N ASN A 71 -17.91 -13.93 9.26
CA ASN A 71 -19.20 -13.41 9.68
C ASN A 71 -20.20 -14.54 10.01
N LEU A 72 -20.39 -15.52 9.11
CA LEU A 72 -21.45 -16.51 9.30
C LEU A 72 -21.01 -17.74 10.11
N LYS A 73 -19.75 -18.17 9.99
CA LYS A 73 -19.28 -19.37 10.72
C LYS A 73 -18.76 -19.01 12.12
N GLU A 74 -17.95 -17.95 12.21
CA GLU A 74 -17.38 -17.52 13.50
C GLU A 74 -18.33 -16.54 14.24
N GLY A 75 -19.24 -15.89 13.53
CA GLY A 75 -20.26 -15.02 14.10
C GLY A 75 -19.78 -13.61 14.45
N TRP A 76 -18.61 -13.18 13.97
CA TRP A 76 -18.15 -11.83 14.25
C TRP A 76 -18.91 -10.78 13.44
N PRO A 77 -19.34 -9.68 14.08
CA PRO A 77 -19.67 -8.46 13.35
C PRO A 77 -18.47 -8.03 12.48
N LEU A 78 -18.75 -7.72 11.21
CA LEU A 78 -17.77 -7.15 10.29
C LEU A 78 -18.13 -5.70 10.01
N LEU A 79 -17.14 -4.81 10.15
CA LEU A 79 -17.24 -3.38 9.85
C LEU A 79 -16.27 -3.05 8.75
N ALA A 80 -16.76 -2.73 7.57
CA ALA A 80 -15.90 -2.49 6.41
C ALA A 80 -16.27 -1.22 5.66
N VAL A 81 -15.28 -0.60 5.04
CA VAL A 81 -15.46 0.52 4.12
C VAL A 81 -14.88 0.18 2.75
N SER A 82 -15.38 0.79 1.69
CA SER A 82 -14.71 0.69 0.39
C SER A 82 -13.48 1.59 0.33
N GLY A 83 -12.39 1.08 -0.26
CA GLY A 83 -11.20 1.85 -0.58
C GLY A 83 -11.21 2.41 -2.00
N ASN A 84 -10.06 2.95 -2.45
CA ASN A 84 -9.95 3.56 -3.78
C ASN A 84 -9.80 2.53 -4.92
N HIS A 85 -9.37 1.31 -4.63
CA HIS A 85 -9.34 0.20 -5.59
C HIS A 85 -10.70 -0.46 -5.77
N ASP A 86 -11.58 -0.35 -4.78
CA ASP A 86 -12.89 -0.98 -4.77
C ASP A 86 -13.90 -0.27 -5.68
N SER A 87 -14.90 -1.03 -6.11
CA SER A 87 -16.12 -0.46 -6.68
C SER A 87 -17.17 -0.30 -5.58
N ALA A 88 -17.41 0.93 -5.13
CA ALA A 88 -18.43 1.25 -4.13
C ALA A 88 -19.79 0.62 -4.47
N VAL A 89 -20.23 0.74 -5.75
CA VAL A 89 -21.52 0.18 -6.21
C VAL A 89 -21.56 -1.35 -6.14
N ARG A 90 -20.45 -2.04 -6.46
CA ARG A 90 -20.40 -3.51 -6.40
C ARG A 90 -20.39 -4.00 -4.96
N LEU A 91 -19.62 -3.37 -4.07
CA LEU A 91 -19.57 -3.71 -2.65
C LEU A 91 -20.89 -3.39 -1.93
N ALA A 92 -21.61 -2.35 -2.36
CA ALA A 92 -22.93 -2.03 -1.84
C ALA A 92 -24.00 -3.09 -2.19
N THR A 93 -23.74 -3.95 -3.19
CA THR A 93 -24.70 -4.99 -3.60
C THR A 93 -24.93 -5.99 -2.48
N GLY A 94 -26.16 -6.09 -2.01
CA GLY A 94 -26.51 -6.98 -0.90
C GLY A 94 -26.41 -6.34 0.49
N GLY A 95 -26.04 -5.06 0.62
CA GLY A 95 -25.83 -4.39 1.90
C GLY A 95 -26.99 -4.51 2.90
N ALA A 96 -28.24 -4.49 2.41
CA ALA A 96 -29.42 -4.69 3.28
C ALA A 96 -29.45 -6.11 3.88
N TRP A 97 -29.02 -7.13 3.15
CA TRP A 97 -28.92 -8.51 3.66
C TRP A 97 -27.71 -8.67 4.58
N PHE A 98 -26.60 -7.99 4.30
CA PHE A 98 -25.41 -8.04 5.13
C PHE A 98 -25.68 -7.50 6.54
N LYS A 99 -26.43 -6.41 6.67
CA LYS A 99 -26.84 -5.87 7.98
C LYS A 99 -27.60 -6.89 8.85
N ALA A 100 -28.36 -7.79 8.25
CA ALA A 100 -29.08 -8.84 8.98
C ALA A 100 -28.15 -9.84 9.69
N THR A 101 -26.88 -9.91 9.28
CA THR A 101 -25.85 -10.77 9.89
C THR A 101 -24.79 -9.96 10.65
N ASN A 102 -25.03 -8.67 10.93
CA ASN A 102 -24.07 -7.75 11.50
C ASN A 102 -22.83 -7.54 10.62
N PHE A 103 -22.97 -7.61 9.30
CA PHE A 103 -21.95 -7.17 8.37
C PHE A 103 -22.33 -5.77 7.83
N PHE A 104 -21.55 -4.78 8.21
CA PHE A 104 -21.74 -3.37 7.88
C PHE A 104 -20.70 -2.97 6.84
N MET A 105 -21.13 -2.82 5.57
CA MET A 105 -20.31 -2.36 4.46
C MET A 105 -20.76 -0.95 4.06
N HIS A 106 -19.98 0.08 4.40
CA HIS A 106 -20.27 1.44 3.97
C HIS A 106 -19.45 1.83 2.75
N THR A 107 -20.11 2.42 1.77
CA THR A 107 -19.53 2.77 0.48
C THR A 107 -19.85 4.21 0.07
N THR A 108 -20.52 4.97 0.93
CA THR A 108 -20.87 6.37 0.69
C THR A 108 -20.67 7.24 1.93
N VAL A 109 -20.40 8.54 1.71
CA VAL A 109 -20.28 9.55 2.78
C VAL A 109 -21.58 9.67 3.57
N ALA A 110 -22.74 9.59 2.92
CA ALA A 110 -24.05 9.63 3.58
C ALA A 110 -24.17 8.52 4.63
N GLN A 111 -23.85 7.27 4.27
CA GLN A 111 -23.87 6.14 5.21
C GLN A 111 -22.94 6.38 6.41
N ALA A 112 -21.74 6.91 6.15
CA ALA A 112 -20.75 7.17 7.21
C ALA A 112 -21.25 8.17 8.28
N ILE A 113 -22.06 9.12 7.87
CA ILE A 113 -22.62 10.16 8.75
C ILE A 113 -23.94 9.71 9.38
N GLU A 114 -24.87 9.17 8.57
CA GLU A 114 -26.28 8.96 8.97
C GLU A 114 -26.53 7.59 9.61
N GLU A 115 -25.58 6.63 9.44
CA GLU A 115 -25.74 5.24 9.87
C GLU A 115 -24.57 4.78 10.74
N PRO A 116 -24.18 5.49 11.84
CA PRO A 116 -23.13 4.99 12.72
C PRO A 116 -23.50 3.63 13.31
N VAL A 117 -22.51 2.73 13.39
CA VAL A 117 -22.72 1.37 13.87
C VAL A 117 -22.36 1.29 15.35
N THR A 118 -23.31 0.89 16.18
CA THR A 118 -23.08 0.71 17.61
C THR A 118 -22.94 -0.76 17.98
N LEU A 119 -21.80 -1.12 18.54
CA LEU A 119 -21.52 -2.44 19.11
C LEU A 119 -21.05 -2.31 20.55
N GLY A 120 -21.81 -2.82 21.51
CA GLY A 120 -21.49 -2.70 22.93
C GLY A 120 -21.37 -1.24 23.38
N ASP A 121 -20.20 -0.88 23.87
CA ASP A 121 -19.82 0.46 24.38
C ASP A 121 -19.17 1.36 23.33
N THR A 122 -19.14 0.95 22.07
CA THR A 122 -18.40 1.63 21.01
C THR A 122 -19.31 1.98 19.84
N GLN A 123 -19.18 3.20 19.33
CA GLN A 123 -19.84 3.72 18.15
C GLN A 123 -18.81 3.88 17.04
N PHE A 124 -19.06 3.24 15.90
CA PHE A 124 -18.18 3.25 14.73
C PHE A 124 -18.76 4.11 13.62
N PHE A 125 -17.93 4.99 13.08
CA PHE A 125 -18.20 5.78 11.88
C PHE A 125 -17.39 5.19 10.73
N LEU A 126 -18.06 4.63 9.74
CA LEU A 126 -17.43 3.89 8.64
C LEU A 126 -17.34 4.80 7.40
N LEU A 127 -16.24 5.53 7.25
CA LEU A 127 -16.02 6.48 6.16
C LEU A 127 -15.25 5.83 5.00
N PRO A 128 -15.90 5.54 3.87
CA PRO A 128 -15.22 4.99 2.71
C PRO A 128 -14.29 6.01 2.04
N PHE A 129 -13.47 5.55 1.11
CA PHE A 129 -12.81 6.45 0.17
C PHE A 129 -13.85 7.23 -0.62
N PHE A 130 -13.68 8.54 -0.75
CA PHE A 130 -14.65 9.43 -1.40
C PHE A 130 -13.97 10.47 -2.30
N GLY A 131 -14.71 10.90 -3.32
CA GLY A 131 -14.33 12.04 -4.15
C GLY A 131 -15.02 13.34 -3.71
N LEU A 132 -14.38 14.49 -3.97
CA LEU A 132 -14.94 15.80 -3.61
C LEU A 132 -16.35 16.04 -4.18
N GLN A 133 -16.67 15.47 -5.33
CA GLN A 133 -18.01 15.63 -5.95
C GLN A 133 -19.11 14.97 -5.11
N GLU A 134 -18.84 13.84 -4.47
CA GLU A 134 -19.79 13.19 -3.58
C GLU A 134 -20.09 14.07 -2.36
N VAL A 135 -19.05 14.66 -1.77
CA VAL A 135 -19.20 15.56 -0.61
C VAL A 135 -19.97 16.83 -0.97
N ARG A 136 -19.66 17.45 -2.14
CA ARG A 136 -20.42 18.58 -2.66
C ARG A 136 -21.90 18.26 -2.82
N ASN A 137 -22.19 17.10 -3.37
CA ASN A 137 -23.58 16.66 -3.57
C ASN A 137 -24.29 16.42 -2.23
N TYR A 138 -23.62 15.79 -1.27
CA TYR A 138 -24.19 15.51 0.04
C TYR A 138 -24.53 16.80 0.82
N PHE A 139 -23.59 17.76 0.85
CA PHE A 139 -23.80 19.02 1.57
C PHE A 139 -24.54 20.10 0.76
N GLY A 140 -24.77 19.88 -0.53
CA GLY A 140 -25.31 20.89 -1.44
C GLY A 140 -24.40 22.12 -1.60
N ASP A 141 -23.09 21.97 -1.38
CA ASP A 141 -22.12 23.05 -1.35
C ASP A 141 -21.03 22.88 -2.42
N PRO A 142 -21.10 23.59 -3.55
CA PRO A 142 -20.13 23.53 -4.63
C PRO A 142 -18.78 24.17 -4.29
N GLU A 143 -18.69 24.95 -3.19
CA GLU A 143 -17.47 25.65 -2.79
C GLU A 143 -16.47 24.75 -2.02
N ILE A 144 -16.81 23.52 -1.72
CA ILE A 144 -15.88 22.53 -1.17
C ILE A 144 -14.85 22.16 -2.24
N ARG A 145 -13.62 22.69 -2.14
CA ARG A 145 -12.60 22.61 -3.20
C ARG A 145 -11.44 21.69 -2.91
N ASP A 146 -11.26 21.29 -1.65
CA ASP A 146 -10.15 20.47 -1.20
C ASP A 146 -10.59 19.43 -0.16
N LEU A 147 -9.76 18.41 0.00
CA LEU A 147 -10.03 17.27 0.89
C LEU A 147 -10.07 17.69 2.36
N LYS A 148 -9.25 18.67 2.77
CA LYS A 148 -9.23 19.19 4.14
C LYS A 148 -10.59 19.80 4.49
N THR A 149 -11.14 20.66 3.65
CA THR A 149 -12.46 21.28 3.85
C THR A 149 -13.58 20.23 3.85
N ALA A 150 -13.50 19.26 2.91
CA ALA A 150 -14.45 18.15 2.85
C ALA A 150 -14.44 17.33 4.16
N MET A 151 -13.26 16.91 4.61
CA MET A 151 -13.11 16.12 5.83
C MET A 151 -13.56 16.88 7.09
N ALA A 152 -13.24 18.16 7.19
CA ALA A 152 -13.70 18.99 8.32
C ALA A 152 -15.23 19.04 8.39
N ARG A 153 -15.93 19.14 7.24
CA ARG A 153 -17.40 19.12 7.17
C ARG A 153 -17.98 17.76 7.56
N ILE A 154 -17.36 16.68 7.06
CA ILE A 154 -17.79 15.30 7.37
C ILE A 154 -17.64 15.04 8.87
N VAL A 155 -16.47 15.33 9.46
CA VAL A 155 -16.22 15.11 10.88
C VAL A 155 -17.16 15.94 11.75
N ALA A 156 -17.33 17.23 11.44
CA ALA A 156 -18.27 18.08 12.19
C ALA A 156 -19.71 17.52 12.15
N LYS A 157 -20.11 16.90 11.03
CA LYS A 157 -21.43 16.29 10.92
C LYS A 157 -21.52 14.96 11.68
N MET A 158 -20.44 14.17 11.72
CA MET A 158 -20.36 12.96 12.55
C MET A 158 -20.41 13.27 14.05
N GLU A 159 -19.78 14.38 14.49
CA GLU A 159 -19.80 14.81 15.90
C GLU A 159 -21.22 15.12 16.40
N GLU A 160 -22.13 15.56 15.52
CA GLU A 160 -23.54 15.76 15.88
C GLU A 160 -24.26 14.45 16.26
N GLU A 161 -23.77 13.31 15.74
CA GLU A 161 -24.30 11.96 15.98
C GLU A 161 -23.58 11.21 17.10
N PHE A 162 -22.63 11.84 17.81
CA PHE A 162 -21.91 11.20 18.90
C PHE A 162 -22.81 10.90 20.09
N ASP A 163 -22.82 9.63 20.52
CA ASP A 163 -23.40 9.23 21.80
C ASP A 163 -22.35 9.49 22.91
N PRO A 164 -22.58 10.45 23.83
CA PRO A 164 -21.58 10.87 24.81
C PRO A 164 -21.17 9.77 25.81
N ASP A 165 -21.96 8.70 25.91
CA ASP A 165 -21.69 7.56 26.80
C ASP A 165 -20.86 6.46 26.13
N ARG A 166 -20.36 6.67 24.88
CA ARG A 166 -19.65 5.68 24.10
C ARG A 166 -18.27 6.13 23.67
N THR A 167 -17.44 5.14 23.34
CA THR A 167 -16.16 5.35 22.66
C THR A 167 -16.43 5.56 21.17
N HIS A 168 -15.80 6.55 20.54
CA HIS A 168 -15.98 6.87 19.12
C HIS A 168 -14.80 6.39 18.31
N VAL A 169 -15.06 5.54 17.32
CA VAL A 169 -14.05 5.00 16.40
C VAL A 169 -14.37 5.42 14.97
N LEU A 170 -13.41 6.06 14.32
CA LEU A 170 -13.46 6.29 12.86
C LEU A 170 -12.76 5.14 12.14
N VAL A 171 -13.43 4.53 11.18
CA VAL A 171 -12.82 3.60 10.21
C VAL A 171 -12.78 4.31 8.87
N ALA A 172 -11.60 4.47 8.25
CA ALA A 172 -11.52 5.25 7.04
C ALA A 172 -10.38 4.80 6.11
N HIS A 173 -10.45 5.25 4.84
CA HIS A 173 -9.48 4.89 3.82
C HIS A 173 -9.04 6.16 3.07
N PHE A 174 -7.90 6.74 3.45
CA PHE A 174 -7.31 7.93 2.83
C PHE A 174 -5.86 8.15 3.26
N PHE A 175 -5.18 9.07 2.54
CA PHE A 175 -3.82 9.51 2.89
C PHE A 175 -3.85 10.60 3.96
N ALA A 176 -3.26 10.35 5.13
CA ALA A 176 -3.12 11.33 6.20
C ALA A 176 -1.83 12.14 6.04
N ALA A 177 -1.89 13.45 6.29
CA ALA A 177 -0.75 14.34 6.19
C ALA A 177 0.40 13.93 7.14
N GLY A 178 1.63 13.91 6.62
CA GLY A 178 2.82 13.48 7.34
C GLY A 178 3.09 11.98 7.30
N SER A 179 2.31 11.21 6.54
CA SER A 179 2.55 9.79 6.30
C SER A 179 3.61 9.55 5.22
N SER A 180 4.28 8.40 5.30
CA SER A 180 5.15 7.86 4.25
C SER A 180 4.41 6.79 3.44
N HIS A 181 4.74 6.62 2.17
CA HIS A 181 4.14 5.64 1.27
C HIS A 181 5.18 4.66 0.72
N THR A 182 4.72 3.56 0.10
CA THR A 182 5.51 2.58 -0.64
C THR A 182 5.16 2.63 -2.14
N ASP A 183 5.84 1.82 -2.98
CA ASP A 183 5.61 1.83 -4.44
C ASP A 183 4.31 1.09 -4.86
N SER A 184 3.68 0.38 -3.94
CA SER A 184 2.47 -0.43 -4.22
C SER A 184 1.17 0.33 -4.05
N GLU A 185 1.20 1.50 -3.41
CA GLU A 185 0.04 2.34 -3.21
C GLU A 185 -0.20 3.21 -4.45
N THR A 186 -1.46 3.37 -4.81
CA THR A 186 -1.84 4.27 -5.90
C THR A 186 -1.67 5.71 -5.45
N GLN A 187 -0.78 6.45 -6.11
CA GLN A 187 -0.70 7.88 -5.90
C GLN A 187 -1.99 8.53 -6.42
N THR A 188 -2.83 8.99 -5.51
CA THR A 188 -4.05 9.75 -5.83
C THR A 188 -3.74 11.22 -6.10
N GLU A 189 -2.48 11.57 -6.35
CA GLU A 189 -2.01 12.93 -6.51
C GLU A 189 -2.34 13.52 -7.89
N VAL A 190 -3.29 14.44 -7.88
CA VAL A 190 -3.27 15.56 -8.82
C VAL A 190 -2.98 16.83 -8.00
N GLY A 191 -1.69 17.18 -7.88
CA GLY A 191 -1.29 18.49 -7.33
C GLY A 191 -0.92 18.58 -5.85
N GLY A 192 -0.59 17.49 -5.13
CA GLY A 192 0.02 17.56 -3.78
C GLY A 192 -0.89 18.11 -2.66
N LEU A 193 -2.21 18.12 -2.84
CA LEU A 193 -3.19 18.72 -1.93
C LEU A 193 -4.13 17.69 -1.26
N ASP A 194 -3.89 16.41 -1.44
CA ASP A 194 -4.87 15.36 -1.12
C ASP A 194 -4.62 14.63 0.20
N ALA A 195 -3.86 15.24 1.11
CA ALA A 195 -3.62 14.68 2.44
C ALA A 195 -4.57 15.27 3.47
N VAL A 196 -5.20 14.39 4.26
CA VAL A 196 -6.07 14.79 5.39
C VAL A 196 -5.22 15.16 6.60
N PRO A 197 -5.33 16.37 7.16
CA PRO A 197 -4.65 16.72 8.40
C PRO A 197 -5.11 15.84 9.57
N VAL A 198 -4.14 15.31 10.34
CA VAL A 198 -4.39 14.37 11.44
C VAL A 198 -5.23 15.01 12.57
N ASP A 199 -5.09 16.31 12.80
CA ASP A 199 -5.83 17.08 13.79
C ASP A 199 -7.36 17.11 13.56
N LEU A 200 -7.81 16.95 12.31
CA LEU A 200 -9.24 16.80 12.02
C LEU A 200 -9.86 15.53 12.60
N MET A 201 -9.05 14.53 12.92
CA MET A 201 -9.50 13.27 13.51
C MET A 201 -9.47 13.27 15.05
N ALA A 202 -9.06 14.38 15.67
CA ALA A 202 -8.94 14.50 17.12
C ALA A 202 -10.24 14.19 17.92
N PRO A 203 -11.46 14.42 17.40
CA PRO A 203 -12.69 14.05 18.11
C PRO A 203 -12.86 12.55 18.38
N PHE A 204 -12.19 11.68 17.62
CA PHE A 204 -12.32 10.23 17.76
C PHE A 204 -11.30 9.66 18.75
N ASP A 205 -11.74 8.67 19.54
CA ASP A 205 -10.89 7.95 20.49
C ASP A 205 -9.88 7.04 19.82
N TYR A 206 -10.22 6.51 18.63
CA TYR A 206 -9.35 5.72 17.76
C TYR A 206 -9.72 5.91 16.30
N VAL A 207 -8.71 5.94 15.43
CA VAL A 207 -8.91 6.02 13.99
C VAL A 207 -8.20 4.83 13.33
N ALA A 208 -9.00 3.97 12.73
CA ALA A 208 -8.57 2.80 11.97
C ALA A 208 -8.43 3.16 10.48
N LEU A 209 -7.20 3.31 10.00
CA LEU A 209 -6.90 3.69 8.62
C LEU A 209 -6.44 2.50 7.77
N GLY A 210 -6.88 2.47 6.52
CA GLY A 210 -6.28 1.78 5.39
C GLY A 210 -5.70 2.77 4.37
N HIS A 211 -5.30 2.28 3.21
CA HIS A 211 -4.68 2.97 2.09
C HIS A 211 -3.15 2.85 2.06
N LEU A 212 -2.47 2.94 3.18
CA LEU A 212 -1.01 2.81 3.25
C LEU A 212 -0.62 1.44 3.78
N HIS A 213 0.23 0.74 3.03
CA HIS A 213 0.62 -0.65 3.29
C HIS A 213 1.62 -0.82 4.45
N ASN A 214 2.11 0.29 5.01
CA ASN A 214 3.03 0.30 6.13
C ASN A 214 2.34 0.76 7.42
N LYS A 215 2.28 -0.10 8.44
CA LYS A 215 1.74 0.25 9.79
C LYS A 215 2.42 1.45 10.43
N ASN A 216 3.69 1.70 10.07
CA ASN A 216 4.50 2.80 10.59
C ASN A 216 4.46 4.05 9.69
N ALA A 217 3.59 4.08 8.68
CA ALA A 217 3.48 5.21 7.75
C ALA A 217 3.20 6.54 8.48
N LEU A 218 2.49 6.49 9.59
CA LEU A 218 2.14 7.64 10.41
C LEU A 218 2.54 7.42 11.89
N GLN A 219 3.20 8.42 12.50
CA GLN A 219 3.55 8.43 13.91
C GLN A 219 2.49 9.19 14.73
N ALA A 220 1.37 8.52 15.02
CA ALA A 220 0.31 9.08 15.86
C ALA A 220 -0.19 8.03 16.87
N PRO A 221 -0.50 8.41 18.13
CA PRO A 221 -0.84 7.43 19.17
C PRO A 221 -2.14 6.67 18.91
N ARG A 222 -3.17 7.36 18.39
CA ARG A 222 -4.54 6.84 18.24
C ARG A 222 -5.03 6.79 16.80
N VAL A 223 -4.21 7.20 15.82
CA VAL A 223 -4.48 7.11 14.40
C VAL A 223 -3.50 6.10 13.80
N LYS A 224 -3.99 4.97 13.31
CA LYS A 224 -3.15 3.86 12.87
C LYS A 224 -3.55 3.35 11.52
N TYR A 225 -2.57 3.21 10.64
CA TYR A 225 -2.71 2.36 9.47
C TYR A 225 -2.59 0.89 9.88
N ALA A 226 -3.47 0.03 9.34
CA ALA A 226 -3.30 -1.40 9.52
C ALA A 226 -2.10 -1.91 8.70
N GLY A 227 -1.84 -1.30 7.56
CA GLY A 227 -0.99 -1.87 6.53
C GLY A 227 -1.70 -3.00 5.80
N SER A 228 -1.09 -3.49 4.73
CA SER A 228 -1.58 -4.67 4.02
C SER A 228 -1.17 -5.96 4.75
N PRO A 229 -1.95 -7.06 4.62
CA PRO A 229 -1.60 -8.35 5.23
C PRO A 229 -0.40 -9.04 4.57
N LEU A 230 -0.08 -8.67 3.33
CA LEU A 230 1.03 -9.20 2.53
C LEU A 230 1.89 -8.07 1.96
N LYS A 231 3.09 -8.41 1.52
CA LYS A 231 3.98 -7.51 0.78
C LYS A 231 3.59 -7.50 -0.70
N PHE A 232 3.27 -6.33 -1.24
CA PHE A 232 2.75 -6.16 -2.61
C PHE A 232 3.73 -5.50 -3.58
N SER A 233 4.89 -5.07 -3.10
CA SER A 233 5.96 -4.51 -3.93
C SER A 233 7.35 -4.79 -3.37
N ALA A 234 8.38 -4.63 -4.20
CA ALA A 234 9.78 -4.75 -3.79
C ALA A 234 10.17 -3.76 -2.68
N SER A 235 9.54 -2.58 -2.62
CA SER A 235 9.79 -1.58 -1.58
C SER A 235 9.31 -2.01 -0.20
N GLU A 236 8.43 -3.01 -0.13
CA GLU A 236 7.88 -3.53 1.12
C GLU A 236 8.69 -4.70 1.72
N VAL A 237 9.80 -5.10 1.09
CA VAL A 237 10.61 -6.26 1.51
C VAL A 237 11.00 -6.25 2.99
N ASN A 238 11.26 -5.07 3.55
CA ASN A 238 11.67 -4.90 4.95
C ASN A 238 10.49 -4.52 5.88
N LEU A 239 9.25 -4.58 5.40
CA LEU A 239 8.10 -4.23 6.21
C LEU A 239 7.50 -5.47 6.88
N ASP A 240 7.25 -5.36 8.18
CA ASP A 240 6.44 -6.34 8.89
C ASP A 240 4.98 -6.19 8.52
N LYS A 241 4.29 -7.30 8.26
CA LYS A 241 2.88 -7.39 7.99
C LYS A 241 2.12 -7.98 9.17
N GLY A 242 0.88 -7.54 9.38
CA GLY A 242 0.12 -7.98 10.55
C GLY A 242 -1.19 -7.22 10.75
N VAL A 243 -1.71 -7.25 11.96
CA VAL A 243 -2.97 -6.62 12.34
C VAL A 243 -2.85 -5.90 13.66
N TRP A 244 -3.75 -4.93 13.92
CA TRP A 244 -3.89 -4.32 15.23
C TRP A 244 -5.00 -5.03 16.01
N ILE A 245 -4.75 -5.33 17.28
CA ILE A 245 -5.77 -5.66 18.28
C ILE A 245 -5.99 -4.40 19.12
N VAL A 246 -7.23 -3.95 19.14
CA VAL A 246 -7.63 -2.68 19.76
C VAL A 246 -8.62 -2.97 20.87
N ASP A 247 -8.28 -2.59 22.10
CA ASP A 247 -9.20 -2.52 23.21
C ASP A 247 -9.70 -1.07 23.38
N THR A 248 -10.99 -0.86 23.46
CA THR A 248 -11.55 0.49 23.62
C THR A 248 -11.55 0.95 25.06
N GLN A 249 -11.84 0.06 26.04
CA GLN A 249 -11.89 0.36 27.46
C GLN A 249 -11.37 -0.80 28.31
N PRO A 250 -10.22 -0.67 29.03
CA PRO A 250 -9.28 0.46 28.94
C PRO A 250 -8.61 0.46 27.55
N PHE A 251 -8.30 1.66 27.05
CA PHE A 251 -7.67 1.76 25.72
C PHE A 251 -6.30 1.08 25.71
N ASN A 252 -6.13 0.15 24.77
CA ASN A 252 -4.87 -0.55 24.54
C ASN A 252 -4.73 -0.91 23.08
N LEU A 253 -3.50 -0.85 22.55
CA LEU A 253 -3.14 -1.22 21.20
C LEU A 253 -2.05 -2.26 21.22
N GLN A 254 -2.27 -3.37 20.51
CA GLN A 254 -1.28 -4.42 20.32
C GLN A 254 -1.15 -4.72 18.84
N TRP A 255 0.05 -4.57 18.30
CA TRP A 255 0.38 -5.09 16.97
C TRP A 255 0.70 -6.58 17.04
N VAL A 256 0.13 -7.35 16.13
CA VAL A 256 0.36 -8.79 16.00
C VAL A 256 0.85 -9.09 14.59
N PRO A 257 2.07 -9.61 14.43
CA PRO A 257 2.60 -9.95 13.11
C PRO A 257 1.85 -11.11 12.47
N LEU A 258 1.82 -11.11 11.14
CA LEU A 258 1.38 -12.22 10.29
C LEU A 258 2.62 -12.81 9.60
N GLU A 259 2.93 -14.05 9.90
CA GLU A 259 3.97 -14.77 9.17
C GLU A 259 3.43 -15.14 7.79
N PRO A 260 4.10 -14.78 6.70
CA PRO A 260 3.62 -15.12 5.36
C PRO A 260 3.70 -16.63 5.08
N LEU A 261 2.95 -17.13 4.10
CA LEU A 261 3.09 -18.52 3.59
C LEU A 261 4.45 -18.65 2.87
N HIS A 262 4.72 -17.74 1.93
CA HIS A 262 6.01 -17.56 1.28
C HIS A 262 6.38 -16.09 1.39
N ASP A 263 7.62 -15.79 1.78
CA ASP A 263 8.03 -14.40 2.04
C ASP A 263 8.59 -13.74 0.78
N LEU A 264 8.66 -12.42 0.82
CA LEU A 264 9.37 -11.59 -0.12
C LEU A 264 10.75 -11.26 0.46
N VAL A 265 11.78 -11.83 -0.14
CA VAL A 265 13.16 -11.78 0.36
C VAL A 265 14.03 -10.93 -0.56
N LYS A 266 14.86 -10.06 0.00
CA LYS A 266 15.91 -9.35 -0.74
C LYS A 266 17.23 -10.07 -0.61
N LEU A 267 17.85 -10.39 -1.76
CA LEU A 267 19.20 -10.97 -1.86
C LEU A 267 20.14 -9.94 -2.47
N THR A 268 21.27 -9.72 -1.84
CA THR A 268 22.32 -8.83 -2.36
C THR A 268 23.64 -9.57 -2.37
N GLY A 269 24.28 -9.69 -3.51
CA GLY A 269 25.57 -10.41 -3.66
C GLY A 269 26.01 -10.50 -5.11
N SER A 270 27.16 -11.13 -5.34
CA SER A 270 27.62 -11.46 -6.70
C SER A 270 26.83 -12.63 -7.29
N PHE A 271 26.81 -12.73 -8.62
CA PHE A 271 26.19 -13.87 -9.30
C PHE A 271 26.77 -15.21 -8.83
N ASP A 272 28.09 -15.31 -8.74
CA ASP A 272 28.77 -16.54 -8.33
C ASP A 272 28.46 -16.96 -6.89
N GLU A 273 28.18 -16.00 -6.01
CA GLU A 273 27.74 -16.24 -4.64
C GLU A 273 26.29 -16.70 -4.58
N LEU A 274 25.39 -15.93 -5.23
CA LEU A 274 23.94 -16.19 -5.16
C LEU A 274 23.51 -17.41 -5.98
N ALA A 275 24.17 -17.69 -7.12
CA ALA A 275 23.80 -18.78 -8.02
C ALA A 275 24.42 -20.12 -7.60
N THR A 276 24.21 -20.48 -6.33
CA THR A 276 24.66 -21.76 -5.76
C THR A 276 23.52 -22.48 -5.05
N VAL A 277 23.50 -23.81 -5.10
CA VAL A 277 22.51 -24.63 -4.40
C VAL A 277 22.59 -24.41 -2.89
N GLU A 278 23.81 -24.25 -2.37
CA GLU A 278 24.04 -24.01 -0.93
C GLU A 278 23.37 -22.73 -0.47
N TYR A 279 23.59 -21.61 -1.17
CA TYR A 279 22.99 -20.32 -0.83
C TYR A 279 21.46 -20.34 -0.96
N ALA A 280 20.94 -20.88 -2.07
CA ALA A 280 19.51 -20.98 -2.29
C ALA A 280 18.79 -21.85 -1.26
N SER A 281 19.44 -22.86 -0.70
CA SER A 281 18.85 -23.75 0.31
C SER A 281 18.50 -23.09 1.65
N HIS A 282 18.91 -21.84 1.88
CA HIS A 282 18.54 -21.07 3.05
C HIS A 282 17.10 -20.50 2.98
N TYR A 283 16.47 -20.57 1.80
CA TYR A 283 15.14 -20.00 1.53
C TYR A 283 14.18 -21.09 1.06
N GLN A 284 12.87 -20.80 1.12
CA GLN A 284 11.88 -21.70 0.54
C GLN A 284 11.88 -21.54 -0.99
N GLU A 285 11.68 -22.63 -1.72
CA GLU A 285 11.64 -22.62 -3.19
C GLU A 285 10.54 -21.69 -3.73
N ASP A 286 9.44 -21.59 -2.99
CA ASP A 286 8.26 -20.79 -3.32
C ASP A 286 8.30 -19.36 -2.78
N ASP A 287 9.37 -18.92 -2.10
CA ASP A 287 9.56 -17.53 -1.73
C ASP A 287 9.68 -16.62 -2.96
N PHE A 288 9.35 -15.36 -2.80
CA PHE A 288 9.52 -14.32 -3.82
C PHE A 288 10.83 -13.58 -3.61
N PHE A 289 11.55 -13.28 -4.69
CA PHE A 289 12.90 -12.73 -4.58
C PHE A 289 13.06 -11.38 -5.27
N VAL A 290 13.65 -10.43 -4.54
CA VAL A 290 14.23 -9.20 -5.06
C VAL A 290 15.74 -9.40 -5.07
N ILE A 291 16.36 -9.45 -6.25
CA ILE A 291 17.81 -9.71 -6.37
C ILE A 291 18.52 -8.42 -6.77
N GLU A 292 19.56 -8.07 -6.00
CA GLU A 292 20.41 -6.92 -6.25
C GLU A 292 21.86 -7.39 -6.41
N LEU A 293 22.35 -7.41 -7.65
CA LEU A 293 23.68 -7.91 -7.97
C LEU A 293 24.76 -6.86 -7.73
N THR A 294 25.87 -7.30 -7.18
CA THR A 294 27.08 -6.48 -7.01
C THR A 294 28.01 -6.51 -8.24
N ASP A 295 27.74 -7.41 -9.19
CA ASP A 295 28.51 -7.53 -10.43
C ASP A 295 28.33 -6.30 -11.32
N THR A 296 29.42 -5.73 -11.81
CA THR A 296 29.43 -4.61 -12.78
C THR A 296 29.45 -5.11 -14.21
N ALA A 297 30.05 -6.26 -14.49
CA ALA A 297 30.15 -6.83 -15.81
C ALA A 297 28.82 -7.44 -16.30
N PRO A 298 28.47 -7.35 -17.60
CA PRO A 298 27.32 -8.03 -18.16
C PRO A 298 27.45 -9.55 -18.06
N ILE A 299 26.42 -10.22 -17.55
CA ILE A 299 26.33 -11.68 -17.46
C ILE A 299 25.32 -12.17 -18.51
N PRO A 300 25.75 -12.97 -19.50
CA PRO A 300 24.83 -13.48 -20.50
C PRO A 300 23.77 -14.39 -19.88
N ASP A 301 22.52 -14.25 -20.33
CA ASP A 301 21.37 -15.04 -19.90
C ASP A 301 21.14 -15.06 -18.39
N LEU A 302 21.42 -13.92 -17.73
CA LEU A 302 21.40 -13.75 -16.27
C LEU A 302 20.11 -14.21 -15.63
N MET A 303 18.96 -13.74 -16.15
CA MET A 303 17.65 -14.04 -15.56
C MET A 303 17.34 -15.55 -15.57
N ASN A 304 17.60 -16.25 -16.68
CA ASN A 304 17.34 -17.69 -16.75
C ASN A 304 18.26 -18.49 -15.83
N LYS A 305 19.53 -18.07 -15.69
CA LYS A 305 20.47 -18.69 -14.76
C LYS A 305 20.04 -18.52 -13.32
N LEU A 306 19.58 -17.34 -12.92
CA LEU A 306 19.09 -17.08 -11.55
C LEU A 306 17.79 -17.82 -11.28
N ARG A 307 16.87 -17.91 -12.26
CA ARG A 307 15.59 -18.63 -12.10
C ARG A 307 15.75 -20.13 -11.84
N HIS A 308 16.91 -20.69 -12.16
CA HIS A 308 17.23 -22.08 -11.80
C HIS A 308 17.30 -22.26 -10.27
N TYR A 309 17.69 -21.22 -9.54
CA TYR A 309 17.82 -21.21 -8.08
C TYR A 309 16.64 -20.52 -7.37
N TYR A 310 16.08 -19.50 -8.03
CA TYR A 310 15.04 -18.62 -7.50
C TYR A 310 13.90 -18.49 -8.52
N PRO A 311 12.93 -19.41 -8.52
CA PRO A 311 11.90 -19.43 -9.58
C PRO A 311 11.03 -18.17 -9.63
N LYS A 312 10.76 -17.53 -8.47
CA LYS A 312 9.87 -16.37 -8.35
C LYS A 312 10.65 -15.07 -8.15
N ILE A 313 11.52 -14.71 -9.10
CA ILE A 313 12.19 -13.41 -9.09
C ILE A 313 11.20 -12.34 -9.55
N ILE A 314 10.89 -11.39 -8.65
CA ILE A 314 9.99 -10.26 -8.92
C ILE A 314 10.73 -9.00 -9.39
N ALA A 315 11.98 -8.83 -8.95
CA ALA A 315 12.82 -7.72 -9.37
C ALA A 315 14.30 -8.14 -9.41
N LEU A 316 15.01 -7.64 -10.42
CA LEU A 316 16.45 -7.83 -10.57
C LEU A 316 17.09 -6.48 -10.88
N SER A 317 17.99 -6.04 -10.03
CA SER A 317 18.75 -4.80 -10.17
C SER A 317 20.24 -5.01 -9.94
N ARG A 318 21.03 -3.96 -10.15
CA ARG A 318 22.45 -3.94 -9.78
C ARG A 318 22.69 -2.86 -8.75
N VAL A 319 23.59 -3.13 -7.81
CA VAL A 319 24.04 -2.13 -6.84
C VAL A 319 24.73 -0.99 -7.62
N ASN A 320 24.06 0.14 -7.73
CA ASN A 320 24.63 1.34 -8.32
C ASN A 320 25.46 2.05 -7.25
N LYS A 321 26.78 1.87 -7.27
CA LYS A 321 27.69 2.58 -6.35
C LYS A 321 27.64 4.10 -6.51
N ALA A 322 27.04 4.58 -7.61
CA ALA A 322 26.88 6.01 -7.93
C ALA A 322 25.58 6.63 -7.39
N ALA A 323 24.58 5.85 -7.00
CA ALA A 323 23.27 6.37 -6.58
C ALA A 323 23.26 7.09 -5.22
N ASP A 324 24.29 6.90 -4.40
CA ASP A 324 24.41 7.60 -3.10
C ASP A 324 24.78 9.09 -3.22
N GLN A 325 25.00 9.63 -4.43
CA GLN A 325 25.31 11.02 -4.69
C GLN A 325 24.24 11.81 -5.46
N SER A 326 23.03 11.26 -5.66
CA SER A 326 21.97 11.84 -6.49
C SER A 326 21.24 13.05 -5.90
N HIS A 327 21.79 13.77 -4.93
CA HIS A 327 21.25 15.04 -4.41
C HIS A 327 21.91 16.31 -4.93
N LEU A 328 22.67 16.22 -6.01
CA LEU A 328 23.22 17.39 -6.69
C LEU A 328 22.57 17.56 -8.08
N ALA A 329 21.31 17.97 -8.10
CA ALA A 329 20.76 18.59 -9.29
C ALA A 329 21.53 19.91 -9.50
N ALA A 330 22.44 19.96 -10.46
CA ALA A 330 23.04 21.21 -10.90
C ALA A 330 21.92 22.15 -11.37
N PRO A 331 21.94 23.44 -11.01
CA PRO A 331 20.93 24.39 -11.46
C PRO A 331 20.90 24.42 -12.98
N ALA A 332 19.71 24.39 -13.56
CA ALA A 332 19.48 24.33 -15.02
C ALA A 332 20.16 25.44 -15.82
N GLN A 333 20.60 26.53 -15.18
CA GLN A 333 21.27 27.66 -15.80
C GLN A 333 22.72 27.38 -16.26
N ASP A 334 23.38 26.33 -15.77
CA ASP A 334 24.75 25.97 -16.15
C ASP A 334 24.83 24.99 -17.34
N LEU A 335 23.70 24.46 -17.81
CA LEU A 335 23.66 23.43 -18.87
C LEU A 335 23.73 24.02 -20.29
N GLU A 336 23.19 25.22 -20.50
CA GLU A 336 23.11 25.86 -21.84
C GLU A 336 24.46 26.29 -22.45
N ASN A 337 25.52 26.38 -21.65
CA ASN A 337 26.84 26.87 -22.11
C ASN A 337 27.94 25.79 -22.06
N LYS A 338 27.65 24.55 -21.74
CA LYS A 338 28.65 23.46 -21.72
C LYS A 338 28.82 22.83 -23.09
N ASP A 339 30.06 22.49 -23.43
CA ASP A 339 30.37 21.64 -24.59
C ASP A 339 29.62 20.29 -24.48
N PRO A 340 28.90 19.85 -25.53
CA PRO A 340 28.13 18.61 -25.52
C PRO A 340 28.93 17.36 -25.11
N LEU A 341 30.22 17.29 -25.46
CA LEU A 341 31.09 16.19 -25.05
C LEU A 341 31.44 16.26 -23.56
N ALA A 342 31.60 17.45 -23.01
CA ALA A 342 31.82 17.66 -21.57
C ALA A 342 30.57 17.29 -20.80
N LEU A 343 29.38 17.66 -21.28
CA LEU A 343 28.10 17.30 -20.70
C LEU A 343 27.89 15.77 -20.66
N LEU A 344 28.22 15.07 -21.75
CA LEU A 344 28.16 13.61 -21.84
C LEU A 344 29.17 12.96 -20.89
N SER A 345 30.36 13.51 -20.76
CA SER A 345 31.39 13.01 -19.84
C SER A 345 30.98 13.19 -18.37
N ASP A 346 30.45 14.37 -18.02
CA ASP A 346 29.91 14.64 -16.68
C ASP A 346 28.75 13.71 -16.33
N PHE A 347 27.81 13.49 -17.26
CA PHE A 347 26.69 12.55 -17.10
C PHE A 347 27.17 11.11 -16.92
N TYR A 348 28.11 10.66 -17.77
CA TYR A 348 28.67 9.31 -17.67
C TYR A 348 29.34 9.11 -16.31
N HIS A 349 30.17 10.07 -15.88
CA HIS A 349 30.81 10.04 -14.57
C HIS A 349 29.78 10.04 -13.42
N GLN A 350 28.73 10.84 -13.53
CA GLN A 350 27.67 10.92 -12.54
C GLN A 350 26.86 9.61 -12.40
N VAL A 351 26.65 8.91 -13.52
CA VAL A 351 25.87 7.65 -13.53
C VAL A 351 26.73 6.43 -13.18
N THR A 352 27.99 6.39 -13.60
CA THR A 352 28.85 5.20 -13.47
C THR A 352 29.91 5.33 -12.37
N GLY A 353 30.24 6.56 -11.96
CA GLY A 353 31.40 6.84 -11.09
C GLY A 353 32.73 6.70 -11.81
N GLU A 354 32.77 6.46 -13.12
CA GLU A 354 33.97 6.24 -13.92
C GLU A 354 34.12 7.30 -15.00
N GLU A 355 35.36 7.58 -15.43
CA GLU A 355 35.64 8.44 -16.57
C GLU A 355 35.45 7.69 -17.89
N LEU A 356 35.07 8.43 -18.96
CA LEU A 356 35.02 7.85 -20.31
C LEU A 356 36.40 7.35 -20.73
N SER A 357 36.50 6.11 -21.13
CA SER A 357 37.70 5.58 -21.77
C SER A 357 37.97 6.31 -23.12
N ASP A 358 39.20 6.22 -23.63
CA ASP A 358 39.58 6.86 -24.90
C ASP A 358 38.69 6.41 -26.07
N ASN A 359 38.32 5.14 -26.12
CA ASN A 359 37.41 4.60 -27.14
C ASN A 359 35.97 5.16 -26.99
N GLN A 360 35.43 5.20 -25.77
CA GLN A 360 34.11 5.77 -25.52
C GLN A 360 34.06 7.27 -25.84
N ARG A 361 35.13 8.00 -25.50
CA ARG A 361 35.27 9.42 -25.83
C ARG A 361 35.31 9.63 -27.34
N GLN A 362 35.98 8.76 -28.08
CA GLN A 362 36.02 8.84 -29.54
C GLN A 362 34.64 8.54 -30.16
N TRP A 363 33.95 7.49 -29.70
CA TRP A 363 32.58 7.20 -30.14
C TRP A 363 31.59 8.31 -29.86
N ALA A 364 31.70 8.93 -28.70
CA ALA A 364 30.87 10.08 -28.34
C ALA A 364 31.10 11.27 -29.29
N LYS A 365 32.36 11.57 -29.63
CA LYS A 365 32.70 12.62 -30.61
C LYS A 365 32.13 12.31 -32.00
N ASP A 366 32.27 11.09 -32.45
CA ASP A 366 31.80 10.65 -33.78
C ASP A 366 30.26 10.74 -33.85
N ALA A 367 29.55 10.36 -32.76
CA ALA A 367 28.10 10.45 -32.68
C ALA A 367 27.60 11.92 -32.65
N LEU A 368 28.25 12.80 -31.88
CA LEU A 368 27.92 14.23 -31.83
C LEU A 368 28.14 14.94 -33.18
N LEU A 369 29.24 14.60 -33.89
CA LEU A 369 29.49 15.09 -35.24
C LEU A 369 28.49 14.61 -36.29
N ALA A 370 27.99 13.37 -36.14
CA ALA A 370 26.95 12.85 -37.00
C ALA A 370 25.61 13.57 -36.77
N ALA A 371 25.22 13.78 -35.51
CA ALA A 371 23.98 14.45 -35.18
C ALA A 371 23.97 15.93 -35.66
N GLN A 372 25.09 16.65 -35.53
CA GLN A 372 25.22 18.03 -36.03
C GLN A 372 25.08 18.13 -37.57
N LYS A 373 25.54 17.13 -38.30
CA LYS A 373 25.39 17.09 -39.78
C LYS A 373 23.96 16.80 -40.24
N GLU A 374 23.16 16.10 -39.41
CA GLU A 374 21.73 15.81 -39.69
C GLU A 374 20.85 17.05 -39.39
N GLU A 375 21.27 17.92 -38.47
CA GLU A 375 20.56 19.20 -38.18
C GLU A 375 20.84 20.32 -39.18
N GLU A 376 21.95 20.27 -39.92
CA GLU A 376 22.33 21.26 -40.93
C GLU A 376 21.88 20.94 -42.35
N GLY A 377 21.28 19.78 -42.61
CA GLY A 377 20.80 19.28 -43.92
C GLY A 377 19.27 19.21 -44.02
#